data_b77e175f96d0e3409892ee64f38339d2
#
_entry.id   b77e175f96d0e3409892ee64f38339d2
#
_cell.length_a   1.000
_cell.length_b   1.000
_cell.length_c   1.000
_cell.angle_alpha   90.00
_cell.angle_beta   90.00
_cell.angle_gamma   90.00
#
_symmetry.space_group_name_H-M   'P 1'
#
loop_
_entity.id
_entity.type
_entity.pdbx_description
1 polymer ?
#
loop_
_entity_poly.entity_id
_entity_poly.type
_entity_poly.pdbx_seq_one_letter_code
_entity_poly.pdbx_strand_id
1 'polypeptide(L)'
;MSIVPGQMARIETPALPTDAVREALANAFIHRDYTTAAGSVAVALYDDRLEIISTGELHFGLTPEMLYQHHESKPWNPWIAKVLYRRGLIETWGRGTLKIASLMQEAGLPVPVRVPVLHENIGYVLMTFKLPKQYVGANALFAHIHARPGQRVGEMAVTFKLTQRTIERCLKQLQEAGSVEFIGSSKKGGYYPKQ
;
A
#
# COMPACT_ATOMS: atom_id res chain seq x y z
N MET A 1 -10.44 8.18 10.91
CA MET A 1 -9.81 9.28 11.68
C MET A 1 -10.69 9.56 12.87
N SER A 2 -10.26 9.17 14.06
CA SER A 2 -11.02 9.36 15.29
C SER A 2 -10.29 10.36 16.21
N ILE A 3 -11.05 11.27 16.80
CA ILE A 3 -10.56 12.14 17.88
C ILE A 3 -10.96 11.45 19.17
N VAL A 4 -9.99 11.12 20.01
CA VAL A 4 -10.25 10.62 21.35
C VAL A 4 -10.38 11.83 22.27
N PRO A 5 -11.54 12.01 22.96
CA PRO A 5 -11.70 13.12 23.89
C PRO A 5 -10.61 13.06 24.98
N GLY A 6 -9.92 14.19 25.21
CA GLY A 6 -8.86 14.31 26.22
C GLY A 6 -7.43 14.09 25.70
N GLN A 7 -7.22 13.77 24.42
CA GLN A 7 -5.88 13.72 23.81
C GLN A 7 -5.69 14.87 22.82
N MET A 8 -4.65 15.67 23.02
CA MET A 8 -4.26 16.73 22.07
C MET A 8 -3.62 16.19 20.77
N ALA A 9 -3.22 14.93 20.75
CA ALA A 9 -2.59 14.30 19.58
C ALA A 9 -3.64 13.68 18.66
N ARG A 10 -3.50 13.96 17.37
CA ARG A 10 -4.30 13.34 16.29
C ARG A 10 -3.85 11.90 16.10
N ILE A 11 -4.74 10.94 16.33
CA ILE A 11 -4.47 9.53 16.02
C ILE A 11 -4.78 9.30 14.52
N GLU A 12 -3.75 9.03 13.76
CA GLU A 12 -3.87 8.59 12.36
C GLU A 12 -3.77 7.07 12.31
N THR A 13 -4.84 6.43 11.85
CA THR A 13 -4.82 4.98 11.59
C THR A 13 -4.32 4.79 10.16
N PRO A 14 -3.17 4.13 9.96
CA PRO A 14 -2.65 3.85 8.63
C PRO A 14 -3.59 2.92 7.87
N ALA A 15 -3.61 3.03 6.54
CA ALA A 15 -4.44 2.22 5.65
C ALA A 15 -4.06 0.73 5.66
N LEU A 16 -2.81 0.43 5.96
CA LEU A 16 -2.26 -0.91 6.11
C LEU A 16 -1.60 -1.04 7.48
N PRO A 17 -1.60 -2.23 8.10
CA PRO A 17 -0.84 -2.47 9.32
C PRO A 17 0.65 -2.17 9.09
N THR A 18 1.19 -1.22 9.84
CA THR A 18 2.59 -0.77 9.70
C THR A 18 3.58 -1.91 9.89
N ASP A 19 3.29 -2.82 10.81
CA ASP A 19 4.15 -3.97 11.08
C ASP A 19 4.16 -4.98 9.94
N ALA A 20 3.03 -5.16 9.23
CA ALA A 20 2.96 -6.01 8.05
C ALA A 20 3.79 -5.43 6.89
N VAL A 21 3.71 -4.12 6.66
CA VAL A 21 4.51 -3.45 5.63
C VAL A 21 5.99 -3.46 5.98
N ARG A 22 6.35 -3.22 7.24
CA ARG A 22 7.73 -3.29 7.72
C ARG A 22 8.33 -4.68 7.53
N GLU A 23 7.61 -5.73 7.88
CA GLU A 23 8.03 -7.12 7.70
C GLU A 23 8.22 -7.46 6.23
N ALA A 24 7.30 -6.99 5.36
CA ALA A 24 7.41 -7.19 3.92
C ALA A 24 8.64 -6.49 3.31
N LEU A 25 8.92 -5.26 3.75
CA LEU A 25 10.13 -4.52 3.33
C LEU A 25 11.41 -5.22 3.81
N ALA A 26 11.45 -5.66 5.07
CA ALA A 26 12.58 -6.41 5.59
C ALA A 26 12.84 -7.68 4.78
N ASN A 27 11.79 -8.45 4.45
CA ASN A 27 11.87 -9.62 3.59
C ASN A 27 12.38 -9.28 2.19
N ALA A 28 11.94 -8.15 1.61
CA ALA A 28 12.41 -7.68 0.31
C ALA A 28 13.92 -7.43 0.30
N PHE A 29 14.48 -6.83 1.35
CA PHE A 29 15.93 -6.64 1.50
C PHE A 29 16.69 -7.94 1.79
N ILE A 30 16.16 -8.81 2.65
CA ILE A 30 16.79 -10.07 3.03
C ILE A 30 16.91 -11.03 1.85
N HIS A 31 15.89 -11.06 0.98
CA HIS A 31 15.80 -12.00 -0.13
C HIS A 31 16.16 -11.39 -1.49
N ARG A 32 16.57 -10.12 -1.52
CA ARG A 32 17.06 -9.49 -2.74
C ARG A 32 18.31 -10.20 -3.27
N ASP A 33 18.39 -10.34 -4.59
CA ASP A 33 19.63 -10.68 -5.27
C ASP A 33 20.52 -9.44 -5.43
N TYR A 34 21.61 -9.38 -4.64
CA TYR A 34 22.60 -8.30 -4.68
C TYR A 34 23.68 -8.53 -5.73
N THR A 35 23.70 -9.65 -6.43
CA THR A 35 24.65 -9.92 -7.52
C THR A 35 24.23 -9.22 -8.81
N THR A 36 22.95 -8.92 -8.96
CA THR A 36 22.40 -8.20 -10.12
C THR A 36 22.67 -6.71 -9.99
N ALA A 37 23.52 -6.16 -10.87
CA ALA A 37 23.97 -4.75 -10.82
C ALA A 37 22.82 -3.72 -10.92
N ALA A 38 21.78 -4.00 -11.71
CA ALA A 38 20.60 -3.16 -11.86
C ALA A 38 19.49 -3.48 -10.85
N GLY A 39 19.75 -4.36 -9.87
CA GLY A 39 18.75 -4.80 -8.90
C GLY A 39 18.32 -3.68 -7.93
N SER A 40 17.07 -3.70 -7.52
CA SER A 40 16.51 -2.73 -6.57
C SER A 40 15.48 -3.38 -5.65
N VAL A 41 15.17 -2.68 -4.56
CA VAL A 41 13.92 -2.82 -3.83
C VAL A 41 13.13 -1.54 -4.11
N ALA A 42 11.95 -1.68 -4.70
CA ALA A 42 11.08 -0.57 -5.02
C ALA A 42 9.74 -0.68 -4.29
N VAL A 43 9.17 0.48 -3.97
CA VAL A 43 7.83 0.58 -3.36
C VAL A 43 7.00 1.50 -4.22
N ALA A 44 5.85 1.02 -4.68
CA ALA A 44 4.90 1.79 -5.47
C ALA A 44 3.54 1.82 -4.76
N LEU A 45 3.02 3.03 -4.55
CA LEU A 45 1.70 3.24 -3.97
C LEU A 45 0.74 3.69 -5.06
N TYR A 46 -0.29 2.87 -5.28
CA TYR A 46 -1.41 3.15 -6.18
C TYR A 46 -2.65 3.49 -5.38
N ASP A 47 -3.72 3.89 -6.05
CA ASP A 47 -4.98 4.24 -5.41
C ASP A 47 -5.65 3.05 -4.69
N ASP A 48 -5.43 1.83 -5.19
CA ASP A 48 -6.07 0.61 -4.72
C ASP A 48 -5.11 -0.39 -4.07
N ARG A 49 -3.79 -0.16 -4.15
CA ARG A 49 -2.79 -1.11 -3.67
C ARG A 49 -1.43 -0.49 -3.36
N LEU A 50 -0.68 -1.16 -2.51
CA LEU A 50 0.76 -0.95 -2.32
C LEU A 50 1.50 -2.14 -2.91
N GLU A 51 2.51 -1.89 -3.71
CA GLU A 51 3.40 -2.89 -4.28
C GLU A 51 4.81 -2.74 -3.71
N ILE A 52 5.41 -3.86 -3.32
CA ILE A 52 6.81 -3.96 -2.92
C ILE A 52 7.45 -4.95 -3.89
N ILE A 53 8.46 -4.47 -4.63
CA ILE A 53 9.18 -5.22 -5.65
C ILE A 53 10.62 -5.42 -5.17
N SER A 54 11.12 -6.64 -5.26
CA SER A 54 12.52 -6.95 -4.95
C SER A 54 13.12 -7.77 -6.08
N THR A 55 14.30 -7.38 -6.56
CA THR A 55 15.05 -8.18 -7.54
C THR A 55 15.47 -9.49 -6.90
N GLY A 56 15.25 -10.59 -7.61
CA GLY A 56 15.56 -11.96 -7.21
C GLY A 56 14.41 -12.90 -7.47
N GLU A 57 14.53 -14.11 -6.94
CA GLU A 57 13.56 -15.19 -7.11
C GLU A 57 13.16 -15.76 -5.76
N LEU A 58 12.15 -16.63 -5.77
CA LEU A 58 11.84 -17.45 -4.61
C LEU A 58 12.85 -18.61 -4.57
N HIS A 59 13.78 -18.55 -3.59
CA HIS A 59 14.87 -19.51 -3.48
C HIS A 59 14.42 -20.79 -2.76
N PHE A 60 15.26 -21.82 -2.82
CA PHE A 60 15.10 -23.09 -2.08
C PHE A 60 13.82 -23.88 -2.42
N GLY A 61 13.31 -23.75 -3.66
CA GLY A 61 12.12 -24.45 -4.12
C GLY A 61 10.81 -23.94 -3.51
N LEU A 62 10.82 -22.76 -2.90
CA LEU A 62 9.61 -22.13 -2.38
C LEU A 62 8.69 -21.70 -3.51
N THR A 63 7.40 -22.02 -3.37
CA THR A 63 6.33 -21.49 -4.24
C THR A 63 5.55 -20.39 -3.52
N PRO A 64 4.79 -19.55 -4.23
CA PRO A 64 3.93 -18.54 -3.61
C PRO A 64 2.98 -19.13 -2.54
N GLU A 65 2.45 -20.31 -2.78
CA GLU A 65 1.52 -21.00 -1.86
C GLU A 65 2.22 -21.47 -0.58
N MET A 66 3.45 -21.96 -0.69
CA MET A 66 4.25 -22.42 0.46
C MET A 66 4.63 -21.29 1.39
N LEU A 67 4.68 -20.04 0.92
CA LEU A 67 5.02 -18.89 1.74
C LEU A 67 4.01 -18.62 2.87
N TYR A 68 2.77 -19.04 2.70
CA TYR A 68 1.70 -18.89 3.70
C TYR A 68 1.47 -20.17 4.52
N GLN A 69 2.39 -21.13 4.43
CA GLN A 69 2.46 -22.32 5.26
C GLN A 69 3.68 -22.25 6.17
N HIS A 70 3.74 -23.14 7.15
CA HIS A 70 4.92 -23.25 7.99
C HIS A 70 6.11 -23.76 7.17
N HIS A 71 7.14 -22.95 7.02
CA HIS A 71 8.37 -23.31 6.32
C HIS A 71 9.59 -22.81 7.10
N GLU A 72 10.72 -23.46 6.88
CA GLU A 72 12.00 -23.04 7.46
C GLU A 72 12.46 -21.72 6.85
N SER A 73 12.89 -20.78 7.70
CA SER A 73 13.48 -19.52 7.24
C SER A 73 14.91 -19.75 6.74
N LYS A 74 15.09 -19.56 5.44
CA LYS A 74 16.41 -19.61 4.79
C LYS A 74 16.68 -18.23 4.14
N PRO A 75 17.24 -17.28 4.90
CA PRO A 75 17.54 -15.97 4.36
C PRO A 75 18.58 -16.05 3.25
N TRP A 76 18.31 -15.45 2.08
CA TRP A 76 19.30 -15.36 0.99
C TRP A 76 20.50 -14.50 1.38
N ASN A 77 20.26 -13.46 2.20
CA ASN A 77 21.30 -12.59 2.75
C ASN A 77 21.35 -12.70 4.28
N PRO A 78 22.05 -13.71 4.85
CA PRO A 78 21.99 -14.01 6.28
C PRO A 78 22.58 -12.88 7.14
N TRP A 79 23.54 -12.11 6.64
CA TRP A 79 24.12 -10.98 7.37
C TRP A 79 23.13 -9.83 7.52
N ILE A 80 22.36 -9.53 6.47
CA ILE A 80 21.28 -8.53 6.52
C ILE A 80 20.21 -8.98 7.50
N ALA A 81 19.77 -10.23 7.41
CA ALA A 81 18.80 -10.81 8.34
C ALA A 81 19.28 -10.69 9.79
N LYS A 82 20.53 -11.01 10.07
CA LYS A 82 21.14 -10.91 11.42
C LYS A 82 21.12 -9.48 11.96
N VAL A 83 21.42 -8.48 11.12
CA VAL A 83 21.39 -7.07 11.53
C VAL A 83 19.96 -6.63 11.84
N LEU A 84 18.99 -6.93 10.95
CA LEU A 84 17.59 -6.55 11.14
C LEU A 84 16.99 -7.23 12.39
N TYR A 85 17.34 -8.49 12.63
CA TYR A 85 16.95 -9.21 13.84
C TYR A 85 17.50 -8.55 15.11
N ARG A 86 18.81 -8.23 15.15
CA ARG A 86 19.45 -7.56 16.32
C ARG A 86 18.83 -6.19 16.60
N ARG A 87 18.29 -5.53 15.57
CA ARG A 87 17.59 -4.26 15.70
C ARG A 87 16.10 -4.42 16.09
N GLY A 88 15.62 -5.65 16.26
CA GLY A 88 14.22 -5.92 16.58
C GLY A 88 13.24 -5.57 15.46
N LEU A 89 13.72 -5.45 14.21
CA LEU A 89 12.89 -5.13 13.05
C LEU A 89 12.19 -6.36 12.47
N ILE A 90 12.74 -7.55 12.68
CA ILE A 90 12.19 -8.85 12.29
C ILE A 90 12.31 -9.86 13.42
N GLU A 91 11.49 -10.92 13.34
CA GLU A 91 11.59 -12.08 14.22
C GLU A 91 12.44 -13.19 13.56
N THR A 92 13.03 -14.06 14.38
CA THR A 92 13.64 -15.30 13.89
C THR A 92 12.55 -16.35 13.63
N TRP A 93 12.86 -17.42 12.86
CA TRP A 93 12.02 -18.62 12.73
C TRP A 93 11.02 -18.68 11.58
N GLY A 94 11.21 -17.96 10.47
CA GLY A 94 10.39 -18.17 9.25
C GLY A 94 8.90 -17.83 9.40
N ARG A 95 8.54 -17.03 10.39
CA ARG A 95 7.16 -16.62 10.65
C ARG A 95 6.76 -15.31 9.99
N GLY A 96 7.70 -14.61 9.34
CA GLY A 96 7.47 -13.27 8.80
C GLY A 96 6.27 -13.20 7.85
N THR A 97 6.15 -14.16 6.93
CA THR A 97 5.04 -14.20 5.97
C THR A 97 3.71 -14.53 6.65
N LEU A 98 3.71 -15.46 7.61
CA LEU A 98 2.52 -15.80 8.40
C LEU A 98 2.09 -14.61 9.27
N LYS A 99 3.04 -13.87 9.85
CA LYS A 99 2.78 -12.65 10.61
C LYS A 99 2.13 -11.57 9.75
N ILE A 100 2.62 -11.37 8.53
CA ILE A 100 1.98 -10.46 7.56
C ILE A 100 0.53 -10.86 7.34
N ALA A 101 0.27 -12.16 7.08
CA ALA A 101 -1.07 -12.66 6.86
C ALA A 101 -2.00 -12.44 8.07
N SER A 102 -1.54 -12.76 9.30
CA SER A 102 -2.29 -12.53 10.55
C SER A 102 -2.65 -11.07 10.74
N LEU A 103 -1.66 -10.17 10.65
CA LEU A 103 -1.87 -8.73 10.80
C LEU A 103 -2.87 -8.15 9.79
N MET A 104 -2.84 -8.64 8.54
CA MET A 104 -3.79 -8.23 7.52
C MET A 104 -5.20 -8.73 7.82
N GLN A 105 -5.34 -9.99 8.24
CA GLN A 105 -6.62 -10.58 8.63
C GLN A 105 -7.22 -9.90 9.86
N GLU A 106 -6.41 -9.60 10.89
CA GLU A 106 -6.83 -8.86 12.07
C GLU A 106 -7.32 -7.45 11.73
N ALA A 107 -6.74 -6.83 10.70
CA ALA A 107 -7.19 -5.55 10.17
C ALA A 107 -8.42 -5.65 9.24
N GLY A 108 -8.97 -6.85 9.01
CA GLY A 108 -10.07 -7.08 8.07
C GLY A 108 -9.68 -6.88 6.60
N LEU A 109 -8.39 -7.02 6.27
CA LEU A 109 -7.85 -6.83 4.94
C LEU A 109 -7.45 -8.17 4.31
N PRO A 110 -7.48 -8.28 2.98
CA PRO A 110 -7.04 -9.49 2.30
C PRO A 110 -5.54 -9.73 2.50
N VAL A 111 -5.17 -10.99 2.61
CA VAL A 111 -3.75 -11.40 2.67
C VAL A 111 -3.05 -10.95 1.38
N PRO A 112 -1.82 -10.38 1.48
CA PRO A 112 -1.09 -9.93 0.30
C PRO A 112 -0.75 -11.08 -0.64
N VAL A 113 -0.74 -10.79 -1.93
CA VAL A 113 -0.31 -11.75 -2.95
C VAL A 113 1.17 -11.55 -3.23
N ARG A 114 1.94 -12.62 -3.26
CA ARG A 114 3.35 -12.62 -3.63
C ARG A 114 3.54 -13.50 -4.86
N VAL A 115 4.09 -12.93 -5.93
CA VAL A 115 4.33 -13.63 -7.18
C VAL A 115 5.75 -13.37 -7.69
N PRO A 116 6.43 -14.39 -8.23
CA PRO A 116 7.62 -14.19 -9.03
C PRO A 116 7.23 -13.60 -10.39
N VAL A 117 8.00 -12.63 -10.85
CA VAL A 117 7.83 -11.97 -12.15
C VAL A 117 9.17 -12.00 -12.88
N LEU A 118 9.19 -12.37 -14.14
CA LEU A 118 10.36 -12.32 -15.00
C LEU A 118 10.17 -11.19 -16.01
N HIS A 119 11.11 -10.27 -16.07
CA HIS A 119 11.15 -9.19 -17.05
C HIS A 119 12.56 -9.05 -17.61
N GLU A 120 12.71 -9.15 -18.93
CA GLU A 120 14.01 -9.01 -19.64
C GLU A 120 15.15 -9.86 -19.01
N ASN A 121 14.85 -11.11 -18.64
CA ASN A 121 15.77 -12.05 -17.97
C ASN A 121 16.19 -11.67 -16.54
N ILE A 122 15.55 -10.67 -15.92
CA ILE A 122 15.74 -10.33 -14.51
C ILE A 122 14.51 -10.82 -13.74
N GLY A 123 14.73 -11.67 -12.74
CA GLY A 123 13.69 -12.12 -11.83
C GLY A 123 13.36 -11.06 -10.79
N TYR A 124 12.09 -10.92 -10.47
CA TYR A 124 11.58 -10.06 -9.41
C TYR A 124 10.58 -10.84 -8.57
N VAL A 125 10.50 -10.50 -7.29
CA VAL A 125 9.41 -10.91 -6.43
C VAL A 125 8.55 -9.69 -6.15
N LEU A 126 7.28 -9.75 -6.58
CA LEU A 126 6.28 -8.71 -6.35
C LEU A 126 5.37 -9.12 -5.21
N MET A 127 5.26 -8.28 -4.19
CA MET A 127 4.26 -8.40 -3.13
C MET A 127 3.24 -7.29 -3.23
N THR A 128 1.97 -7.64 -3.33
CA THR A 128 0.85 -6.70 -3.50
C THR A 128 -0.06 -6.72 -2.27
N PHE A 129 -0.18 -5.59 -1.61
CA PHE A 129 -1.15 -5.31 -0.55
C PHE A 129 -2.33 -4.55 -1.14
N LYS A 130 -3.53 -5.10 -1.07
CA LYS A 130 -4.75 -4.36 -1.45
C LYS A 130 -5.09 -3.35 -0.36
N LEU A 131 -5.33 -2.11 -0.77
CA LEU A 131 -5.81 -1.07 0.12
C LEU A 131 -7.32 -1.24 0.39
N PRO A 132 -7.82 -0.83 1.58
CA PRO A 132 -9.25 -0.83 1.84
C PRO A 132 -9.99 0.04 0.82
N LYS A 133 -11.18 -0.38 0.41
CA LYS A 133 -12.02 0.34 -0.59
C LYS A 133 -12.28 1.81 -0.24
N GLN A 134 -12.16 2.17 1.02
CA GLN A 134 -12.29 3.56 1.50
C GLN A 134 -11.04 4.42 1.25
N TYR A 135 -9.96 3.82 0.77
CA TYR A 135 -8.75 4.54 0.39
C TYR A 135 -8.88 4.98 -1.07
N VAL A 136 -9.77 5.95 -1.30
CA VAL A 136 -9.94 6.55 -2.63
C VAL A 136 -8.83 7.58 -2.81
N GLY A 137 -7.93 7.33 -3.74
CA GLY A 137 -6.91 8.29 -4.15
C GLY A 137 -7.48 9.41 -5.03
N ALA A 138 -6.68 10.45 -5.25
CA ALA A 138 -7.06 11.57 -6.11
C ALA A 138 -7.44 11.13 -7.53
N ASN A 139 -6.79 10.10 -8.08
CA ASN A 139 -7.05 9.62 -9.44
C ASN A 139 -8.43 8.99 -9.60
N ALA A 140 -8.91 8.19 -8.62
CA ALA A 140 -10.25 7.63 -8.67
C ALA A 140 -11.33 8.70 -8.54
N LEU A 141 -11.07 9.74 -7.73
CA LEU A 141 -11.95 10.89 -7.60
C LEU A 141 -11.96 11.73 -8.89
N PHE A 142 -10.80 11.92 -9.53
CA PHE A 142 -10.71 12.60 -10.82
C PHE A 142 -11.49 11.87 -11.92
N ALA A 143 -11.30 10.56 -12.06
CA ALA A 143 -12.06 9.75 -13.01
C ALA A 143 -13.58 9.86 -12.79
N HIS A 144 -14.01 9.92 -11.54
CA HIS A 144 -15.42 10.09 -11.19
C HIS A 144 -15.95 11.48 -11.58
N ILE A 145 -15.19 12.56 -11.30
CA ILE A 145 -15.55 13.93 -11.68
C ILE A 145 -15.61 14.06 -13.21
N HIS A 146 -14.68 13.41 -13.90
CA HIS A 146 -14.66 13.39 -15.37
C HIS A 146 -15.90 12.72 -15.96
N ALA A 147 -16.34 11.60 -15.35
CA ALA A 147 -17.52 10.87 -15.77
C ALA A 147 -18.84 11.56 -15.36
N ARG A 148 -18.82 12.32 -14.27
CA ARG A 148 -19.98 13.00 -13.68
C ARG A 148 -19.62 14.40 -13.19
N PRO A 149 -19.45 15.37 -14.10
CA PRO A 149 -19.09 16.72 -13.74
C PRO A 149 -20.21 17.44 -12.96
N GLY A 150 -19.83 18.42 -12.15
CA GLY A 150 -20.76 19.24 -11.39
C GLY A 150 -21.16 18.70 -10.03
N GLN A 151 -20.62 17.56 -9.60
CA GLN A 151 -20.90 16.99 -8.29
C GLN A 151 -20.26 17.76 -7.14
N ARG A 152 -20.86 17.63 -5.96
CA ARG A 152 -20.43 18.27 -4.72
C ARG A 152 -19.74 17.28 -3.79
N VAL A 153 -18.99 17.81 -2.82
CA VAL A 153 -18.30 17.02 -1.80
C VAL A 153 -19.22 16.02 -1.12
N GLY A 154 -20.44 16.45 -0.73
CA GLY A 154 -21.41 15.57 -0.04
C GLY A 154 -21.86 14.39 -0.90
N GLU A 155 -22.13 14.61 -2.18
CA GLU A 155 -22.54 13.57 -3.14
C GLU A 155 -21.42 12.57 -3.39
N MET A 156 -20.19 13.07 -3.58
CA MET A 156 -19.01 12.25 -3.71
C MET A 156 -18.71 11.45 -2.43
N ALA A 157 -18.88 12.07 -1.25
CA ALA A 157 -18.71 11.40 0.03
C ALA A 157 -19.66 10.19 0.19
N VAL A 158 -20.92 10.33 -0.23
CA VAL A 158 -21.90 9.25 -0.25
C VAL A 158 -21.50 8.17 -1.27
N THR A 159 -21.16 8.57 -2.49
CA THR A 159 -20.79 7.65 -3.57
C THR A 159 -19.60 6.78 -3.21
N PHE A 160 -18.55 7.39 -2.64
CA PHE A 160 -17.32 6.69 -2.25
C PHE A 160 -17.38 6.08 -0.85
N LYS A 161 -18.47 6.33 -0.10
CA LYS A 161 -18.60 5.94 1.32
C LYS A 161 -17.46 6.45 2.18
N LEU A 162 -17.05 7.70 1.94
CA LEU A 162 -15.96 8.39 2.63
C LEU A 162 -16.47 9.60 3.40
N THR A 163 -15.65 10.09 4.35
CA THR A 163 -15.93 11.36 5.01
C THR A 163 -15.73 12.53 4.04
N GLN A 164 -16.52 13.60 4.19
CA GLN A 164 -16.36 14.83 3.39
C GLN A 164 -14.92 15.36 3.44
N ARG A 165 -14.29 15.33 4.62
CA ARG A 165 -12.90 15.75 4.81
C ARG A 165 -11.90 14.96 3.96
N THR A 166 -12.12 13.65 3.76
CA THR A 166 -11.27 12.82 2.88
C THR A 166 -11.43 13.26 1.43
N ILE A 167 -12.66 13.49 0.98
CA ILE A 167 -12.95 13.99 -0.36
C ILE A 167 -12.34 15.38 -0.57
N GLU A 168 -12.52 16.30 0.38
CA GLU A 168 -11.93 17.65 0.32
C GLU A 168 -10.42 17.64 0.19
N ARG A 169 -9.73 16.75 0.92
CA ARG A 169 -8.27 16.59 0.81
C ARG A 169 -7.87 16.14 -0.59
N CYS A 170 -8.56 15.16 -1.17
CA CYS A 170 -8.29 14.68 -2.52
C CYS A 170 -8.60 15.77 -3.58
N LEU A 171 -9.69 16.51 -3.41
CA LEU A 171 -10.05 17.62 -4.29
C LEU A 171 -9.00 18.73 -4.24
N LYS A 172 -8.49 19.06 -3.05
CA LYS A 172 -7.41 20.03 -2.90
C LYS A 172 -6.16 19.62 -3.70
N GLN A 173 -5.75 18.34 -3.61
CA GLN A 173 -4.63 17.82 -4.39
C GLN A 173 -4.88 17.94 -5.90
N LEU A 174 -6.10 17.62 -6.37
CA LEU A 174 -6.46 17.72 -7.78
C LEU A 174 -6.53 19.17 -8.28
N GLN A 175 -6.97 20.09 -7.42
CA GLN A 175 -6.96 21.53 -7.73
C GLN A 175 -5.54 22.10 -7.80
N GLU A 176 -4.67 21.75 -6.84
CA GLU A 176 -3.25 22.12 -6.84
C GLU A 176 -2.50 21.56 -8.07
N ALA A 177 -2.86 20.36 -8.52
CA ALA A 177 -2.36 19.77 -9.75
C ALA A 177 -2.99 20.35 -11.03
N GLY A 178 -3.93 21.29 -10.90
CA GLY A 178 -4.63 21.89 -12.05
C GLY A 178 -5.55 20.96 -12.81
N SER A 179 -5.92 19.80 -12.22
CA SER A 179 -6.74 18.76 -12.88
C SER A 179 -8.24 19.00 -12.76
N VAL A 180 -8.68 19.67 -11.69
CA VAL A 180 -10.10 19.99 -11.45
C VAL A 180 -10.26 21.42 -10.97
N GLU A 181 -11.44 21.98 -11.23
CA GLU A 181 -11.83 23.31 -10.74
C GLU A 181 -13.24 23.29 -10.18
N PHE A 182 -13.52 24.21 -9.26
CA PHE A 182 -14.85 24.42 -8.73
C PHE A 182 -15.52 25.57 -9.48
N ILE A 183 -16.64 25.30 -10.16
CA ILE A 183 -17.38 26.28 -10.94
C ILE A 183 -18.71 26.58 -10.27
N GLY A 184 -19.01 27.85 -10.10
CA GLY A 184 -20.26 28.35 -9.54
C GLY A 184 -20.16 28.85 -8.10
N SER A 185 -21.30 29.15 -7.50
CA SER A 185 -21.37 29.65 -6.11
C SER A 185 -21.25 28.51 -5.10
N SER A 186 -20.90 28.83 -3.85
CA SER A 186 -20.81 27.86 -2.74
C SER A 186 -22.13 27.06 -2.54
N LYS A 187 -23.29 27.61 -2.95
CA LYS A 187 -24.59 26.96 -2.82
C LYS A 187 -25.03 26.17 -4.07
N LYS A 188 -24.57 26.53 -5.27
CA LYS A 188 -25.02 25.94 -6.54
C LYS A 188 -23.89 25.43 -7.42
N GLY A 189 -22.63 25.59 -7.01
CA GLY A 189 -21.47 25.14 -7.77
C GLY A 189 -21.14 23.66 -7.56
N GLY A 190 -20.24 23.15 -8.39
CA GLY A 190 -19.72 21.77 -8.32
C GLY A 190 -18.31 21.69 -8.89
N TYR A 191 -17.72 20.51 -8.82
CA TYR A 191 -16.37 20.23 -9.33
C TYR A 191 -16.42 19.75 -10.78
N TYR A 192 -15.52 20.25 -11.60
CA TYR A 192 -15.41 19.94 -13.03
C TYR A 192 -13.97 19.63 -13.39
N PRO A 193 -13.73 18.76 -14.40
CA PRO A 193 -12.41 18.55 -14.93
C PRO A 193 -11.94 19.83 -15.64
N LYS A 194 -10.69 20.22 -15.39
CA LYS A 194 -10.07 21.35 -16.10
C LYS A 194 -9.53 20.85 -17.44
N GLN A 195 -9.87 21.56 -18.51
CA GLN A 195 -9.38 21.27 -19.87
C GLN A 195 -7.92 21.66 -20.03
#